data_b54a37588209cc014aed60836a9c578a
#
_entry.id   b54a37588209cc014aed60836a9c578a
#
_cell.length_a   1.000
_cell.length_b   1.000
_cell.length_c   1.000
_cell.angle_alpha   90.00
_cell.angle_beta   90.00
_cell.angle_gamma   90.00
#
_symmetry.space_group_name_H-M   'P 1'
#
loop_
_entity.id
_entity.type
_entity.pdbx_description
1 polymer ?
#
loop_
_entity_poly.entity_id
_entity_poly.type
_entity_poly.pdbx_seq_one_letter_code
_entity_poly.pdbx_strand_id
1 'polypeptide(L)'
;MPRDVIRGGFAISGLFDLRPLRFSWLQPMLQLTEDIVQTQSPLLRLPDRAPPLFVSVGGAESSELRRQSADYLHAWKAAGLGGWSFEQPEANHFMAIAGFIDKESKLCASLKRLVETCEAG
;
A
#
# COMPACT_ATOMS: atom_id res chain seq x y z
N MET A 1 -1.27 -7.21 -21.56
CA MET A 1 -1.62 -8.14 -20.46
C MET A 1 -3.13 -8.22 -20.34
N PRO A 2 -3.70 -9.44 -20.22
CA PRO A 2 -5.14 -9.57 -19.99
C PRO A 2 -5.57 -8.81 -18.73
N ARG A 3 -6.78 -8.22 -18.77
CA ARG A 3 -7.26 -7.34 -17.68
C ARG A 3 -7.49 -8.06 -16.36
N ASP A 4 -7.70 -9.38 -16.39
CA ASP A 4 -8.10 -10.16 -15.21
C ASP A 4 -6.97 -11.04 -14.65
N VAL A 5 -5.72 -10.78 -15.05
CA VAL A 5 -4.56 -11.54 -14.56
C VAL A 5 -4.30 -11.25 -13.08
N ILE A 6 -4.38 -9.96 -12.67
CA ILE A 6 -4.21 -9.56 -11.27
C ILE A 6 -5.59 -9.48 -10.64
N ARG A 7 -5.84 -10.33 -9.64
CA ARG A 7 -7.15 -10.45 -8.99
C ARG A 7 -7.21 -9.81 -7.61
N GLY A 8 -6.09 -9.36 -7.08
CA GLY A 8 -6.01 -8.66 -5.80
C GLY A 8 -4.63 -8.09 -5.59
N GLY A 9 -4.53 -7.10 -4.71
CA GLY A 9 -3.25 -6.51 -4.33
C GLY A 9 -3.11 -6.45 -2.82
N PHE A 10 -1.91 -6.70 -2.32
CA PHE A 10 -1.59 -6.58 -0.91
C PHE A 10 -0.34 -5.70 -0.78
N ALA A 11 -0.54 -4.46 -0.35
CA ALA A 11 0.55 -3.50 -0.21
C ALA A 11 0.97 -3.38 1.25
N ILE A 12 2.25 -3.59 1.52
CA ILE A 12 2.83 -3.53 2.86
C ILE A 12 3.84 -2.40 2.90
N SER A 13 3.60 -1.41 3.75
CA SER A 13 4.52 -0.27 3.96
C SER A 13 4.88 0.44 2.65
N GLY A 14 3.90 0.67 1.81
CA GLY A 14 4.10 1.25 0.48
C GLY A 14 4.36 2.76 0.50
N LEU A 15 5.05 3.22 -0.54
CA LEU A 15 5.20 4.64 -0.84
C LEU A 15 4.22 4.99 -1.97
N PHE A 16 3.20 5.75 -1.65
CA PHE A 16 2.12 6.08 -2.58
C PHE A 16 2.16 7.52 -3.07
N ASP A 17 2.89 8.37 -2.37
CA ASP A 17 3.05 9.79 -2.69
C ASP A 17 4.53 10.13 -2.61
N LEU A 18 5.13 10.43 -3.76
CA LEU A 18 6.56 10.73 -3.83
C LEU A 18 6.90 12.19 -3.56
N ARG A 19 5.88 13.07 -3.44
CA ARG A 19 6.10 14.51 -3.24
C ARG A 19 7.00 14.81 -2.02
N PRO A 20 6.78 14.21 -0.84
CA PRO A 20 7.63 14.49 0.32
C PRO A 20 9.09 14.06 0.13
N LEU A 21 9.35 13.05 -0.70
CA LEU A 21 10.71 12.54 -0.92
C LEU A 21 11.62 13.56 -1.60
N ARG A 22 11.07 14.50 -2.35
CA ARG A 22 11.86 15.58 -2.99
C ARG A 22 12.54 16.48 -1.97
N PHE A 23 12.01 16.54 -0.75
CA PHE A 23 12.51 17.37 0.33
C PHE A 23 13.24 16.53 1.39
N SER A 24 13.49 15.25 1.12
CA SER A 24 14.16 14.35 2.02
C SER A 24 15.66 14.32 1.76
N TRP A 25 16.41 13.75 2.70
CA TRP A 25 17.86 13.54 2.56
C TRP A 25 18.20 12.55 1.43
N LEU A 26 17.21 11.79 0.94
CA LEU A 26 17.39 10.84 -0.17
C LEU A 26 17.43 11.52 -1.55
N GLN A 27 16.98 12.77 -1.65
CA GLN A 27 16.84 13.44 -2.93
C GLN A 27 18.12 13.48 -3.80
N PRO A 28 19.32 13.70 -3.23
CA PRO A 28 20.55 13.67 -4.03
C PRO A 28 20.76 12.34 -4.77
N MET A 29 20.31 11.23 -4.20
CA MET A 29 20.41 9.91 -4.81
C MET A 29 19.25 9.61 -5.74
N LEU A 30 18.04 10.05 -5.40
CA LEU A 30 16.82 9.77 -6.17
C LEU A 30 16.64 10.69 -7.37
N GLN A 31 17.10 11.95 -7.27
CA GLN A 31 16.98 12.97 -8.31
C GLN A 31 15.56 13.09 -8.85
N LEU A 32 14.58 13.14 -7.94
CA LEU A 32 13.18 13.26 -8.31
C LEU A 32 12.88 14.65 -8.89
N THR A 33 12.19 14.65 -10.02
CA THR A 33 11.65 15.87 -10.62
C THR A 33 10.15 15.93 -10.36
N GLU A 34 9.53 17.09 -10.57
CA GLU A 34 8.10 17.22 -10.45
C GLU A 34 7.37 16.28 -11.43
N ASP A 35 7.88 16.13 -12.64
CA ASP A 35 7.32 15.22 -13.64
C ASP A 35 7.37 13.77 -13.17
N ILE A 36 8.50 13.32 -12.61
CA ILE A 36 8.64 11.97 -12.07
C ILE A 36 7.64 11.77 -10.92
N VAL A 37 7.53 12.74 -10.01
CA VAL A 37 6.59 12.67 -8.89
C VAL A 37 5.16 12.54 -9.39
N GLN A 38 4.75 13.35 -10.36
CA GLN A 38 3.39 13.32 -10.91
C GLN A 38 3.07 12.01 -11.63
N THR A 39 4.05 11.44 -12.35
CA THR A 39 3.82 10.25 -13.16
C THR A 39 4.04 8.94 -12.40
N GLN A 40 4.81 8.94 -11.31
CA GLN A 40 5.21 7.73 -10.59
C GLN A 40 4.61 7.61 -9.18
N SER A 41 3.84 8.60 -8.72
CA SER A 41 3.18 8.51 -7.42
C SER A 41 1.83 7.78 -7.56
N PRO A 42 1.66 6.59 -6.98
CA PRO A 42 0.39 5.86 -7.07
C PRO A 42 -0.82 6.67 -6.61
N LEU A 43 -0.66 7.49 -5.57
CA LEU A 43 -1.74 8.35 -5.06
C LEU A 43 -2.29 9.31 -6.12
N LEU A 44 -1.43 9.78 -7.03
CA LEU A 44 -1.80 10.73 -8.06
C LEU A 44 -2.26 10.05 -9.37
N ARG A 45 -2.25 8.72 -9.40
CA ARG A 45 -2.52 7.93 -10.60
C ARG A 45 -3.46 6.76 -10.32
N LEU A 46 -4.56 7.04 -9.60
CA LEU A 46 -5.54 6.00 -9.27
C LEU A 46 -6.21 5.45 -10.54
N PRO A 47 -6.38 4.13 -10.64
CA PRO A 47 -7.05 3.53 -11.79
C PRO A 47 -8.57 3.73 -11.72
N ASP A 48 -9.24 3.65 -12.87
CA ASP A 48 -10.70 3.69 -12.93
C ASP A 48 -11.32 2.37 -12.45
N ARG A 49 -10.63 1.26 -12.70
CA ARG A 49 -11.05 -0.09 -12.31
C ARG A 49 -9.84 -0.86 -11.81
N ALA A 50 -10.02 -1.58 -10.71
CA ALA A 50 -8.97 -2.41 -10.14
C ALA A 50 -9.57 -3.51 -9.26
N PRO A 51 -8.83 -4.62 -9.06
CA PRO A 51 -9.22 -5.64 -8.08
C PRO A 51 -9.11 -5.10 -6.65
N PRO A 52 -9.65 -5.83 -5.65
CA PRO A 52 -9.53 -5.40 -4.26
C PRO A 52 -8.09 -5.18 -3.81
N LEU A 53 -7.88 -4.15 -2.99
CA LEU A 53 -6.58 -3.81 -2.43
C LEU A 53 -6.62 -3.91 -0.91
N PHE A 54 -5.62 -4.59 -0.34
CA PHE A 54 -5.38 -4.60 1.08
C PHE A 54 -4.10 -3.83 1.39
N VAL A 55 -4.16 -2.88 2.34
CA VAL A 55 -3.01 -2.05 2.71
C VAL A 55 -2.65 -2.32 4.16
N SER A 56 -1.38 -2.60 4.43
CA SER A 56 -0.87 -2.82 5.77
C SER A 56 0.35 -1.96 6.03
N VAL A 57 0.50 -1.51 7.27
CA VAL A 57 1.66 -0.73 7.72
C VAL A 57 1.94 -1.06 9.18
N GLY A 58 3.21 -0.98 9.59
CA GLY A 58 3.59 -1.17 10.98
C GLY A 58 3.31 0.08 11.82
N GLY A 59 2.76 -0.11 13.01
CA GLY A 59 2.44 1.00 13.92
C GLY A 59 3.67 1.74 14.44
N ALA A 60 4.84 1.10 14.41
CA ALA A 60 6.10 1.72 14.81
C ALA A 60 6.88 2.31 13.62
N GLU A 61 6.33 2.27 12.42
CA GLU A 61 6.94 2.92 11.26
C GLU A 61 6.77 4.43 11.35
N SER A 62 7.48 5.17 10.48
CA SER A 62 7.41 6.63 10.51
C SER A 62 5.97 7.13 10.32
N SER A 63 5.67 8.28 10.89
CA SER A 63 4.35 8.89 10.74
C SER A 63 4.01 9.16 9.27
N GLU A 64 5.03 9.44 8.44
CA GLU A 64 4.83 9.68 7.02
C GLU A 64 4.40 8.41 6.27
N LEU A 65 5.01 7.26 6.54
CA LEU A 65 4.59 6.00 5.94
C LEU A 65 3.17 5.62 6.35
N ARG A 66 2.85 5.83 7.62
CA ARG A 66 1.51 5.58 8.15
C ARG A 66 0.47 6.51 7.51
N ARG A 67 0.81 7.78 7.37
CA ARG A 67 -0.04 8.77 6.70
C ARG A 67 -0.30 8.38 5.24
N GLN A 68 0.75 8.00 4.52
CA GLN A 68 0.62 7.64 3.10
C GLN A 68 -0.27 6.43 2.89
N SER A 69 -0.15 5.42 3.75
CA SER A 69 -1.01 4.22 3.68
C SER A 69 -2.47 4.57 3.91
N ALA A 70 -2.76 5.40 4.91
CA ALA A 70 -4.13 5.82 5.22
C ALA A 70 -4.73 6.68 4.11
N ASP A 71 -3.96 7.66 3.60
CA ASP A 71 -4.42 8.55 2.56
C ASP A 71 -4.65 7.81 1.24
N TYR A 72 -3.80 6.85 0.91
CA TYR A 72 -3.95 6.07 -0.31
C TYR A 72 -5.23 5.22 -0.28
N LEU A 73 -5.48 4.53 0.83
CA LEU A 73 -6.69 3.74 0.96
C LEU A 73 -7.94 4.63 0.95
N HIS A 74 -7.89 5.80 1.59
CA HIS A 74 -8.99 6.75 1.55
C HIS A 74 -9.30 7.19 0.12
N ALA A 75 -8.28 7.56 -0.64
CA ALA A 75 -8.44 7.97 -2.04
C ALA A 75 -8.94 6.81 -2.92
N TRP A 76 -8.44 5.60 -2.66
CA TRP A 76 -8.86 4.38 -3.35
C TRP A 76 -10.35 4.13 -3.18
N LYS A 77 -10.84 4.19 -1.94
CA LYS A 77 -12.27 4.02 -1.64
C LYS A 77 -13.13 5.15 -2.20
N ALA A 78 -12.62 6.38 -2.15
CA ALA A 78 -13.32 7.53 -2.71
C ALA A 78 -13.49 7.44 -4.22
N ALA A 79 -12.59 6.72 -4.90
CA ALA A 79 -12.69 6.43 -6.33
C ALA A 79 -13.65 5.27 -6.65
N GLY A 80 -14.31 4.70 -5.65
CA GLY A 80 -15.26 3.59 -5.83
C GLY A 80 -14.61 2.21 -5.86
N LEU A 81 -13.34 2.10 -5.51
CA LEU A 81 -12.61 0.84 -5.53
C LEU A 81 -12.70 0.14 -4.18
N GLY A 82 -12.69 -1.20 -4.20
CA GLY A 82 -12.79 -2.01 -3.00
C GLY A 82 -11.45 -2.23 -2.31
N GLY A 83 -11.43 -2.14 -0.98
CA GLY A 83 -10.23 -2.39 -0.23
C GLY A 83 -10.40 -2.14 1.27
N TRP A 84 -9.39 -2.53 2.01
CA TRP A 84 -9.34 -2.31 3.46
C TRP A 84 -7.90 -2.34 3.94
N SER A 85 -7.69 -1.94 5.19
CA SER A 85 -6.35 -1.87 5.78
C SER A 85 -6.34 -2.32 7.23
N PHE A 86 -5.14 -2.62 7.72
CA PHE A 86 -4.90 -2.69 9.15
C PHE A 86 -3.47 -2.24 9.47
N GLU A 87 -3.29 -1.73 10.67
CA GLU A 87 -2.00 -1.35 11.21
C GLU A 87 -1.48 -2.50 12.08
N GLN A 88 -0.21 -2.88 11.92
CA GLN A 88 0.43 -3.88 12.77
C GLN A 88 1.02 -3.17 13.99
N PRO A 89 0.39 -3.22 15.18
CA PRO A 89 0.88 -2.49 16.35
C PRO A 89 2.34 -2.87 16.67
N GLU A 90 3.15 -1.87 17.00
CA GLU A 90 4.54 -2.03 17.42
C GLU A 90 5.50 -2.58 16.35
N ALA A 91 5.02 -2.93 15.15
CA ALA A 91 5.90 -3.40 14.08
C ALA A 91 6.60 -2.21 13.42
N ASN A 92 7.95 -2.29 13.30
CA ASN A 92 8.71 -1.34 12.51
C ASN A 92 8.73 -1.77 11.03
N HIS A 93 9.45 -1.02 10.19
CA HIS A 93 9.49 -1.30 8.76
C HIS A 93 9.96 -2.74 8.43
N PHE A 94 10.96 -3.23 9.15
CA PHE A 94 11.48 -4.59 8.95
C PHE A 94 10.52 -5.65 9.45
N MET A 95 9.81 -5.39 10.54
CA MET A 95 8.87 -6.32 11.16
C MET A 95 7.51 -6.37 10.46
N ALA A 96 7.20 -5.36 9.66
CA ALA A 96 5.90 -5.26 8.99
C ALA A 96 5.60 -6.45 8.05
N ILE A 97 6.65 -7.07 7.49
CA ILE A 97 6.50 -8.25 6.64
C ILE A 97 6.78 -9.56 7.39
N ALA A 98 7.44 -9.48 8.55
CA ALA A 98 7.82 -10.67 9.32
C ALA A 98 6.61 -11.47 9.83
N GLY A 99 5.43 -10.87 9.86
CA GLY A 99 4.20 -11.57 10.22
C GLY A 99 3.88 -12.78 9.32
N PHE A 100 4.41 -12.82 8.10
CA PHE A 100 4.22 -13.97 7.21
C PHE A 100 4.97 -15.23 7.67
N ILE A 101 5.91 -15.11 8.60
CA ILE A 101 6.60 -16.26 9.20
C ILE A 101 5.64 -17.07 10.07
N ASP A 102 4.66 -16.40 10.69
CA ASP A 102 3.66 -17.04 11.56
C ASP A 102 2.31 -17.13 10.82
N LYS A 103 1.90 -18.35 10.51
CA LYS A 103 0.63 -18.61 9.82
C LYS A 103 -0.60 -18.17 10.61
N GLU A 104 -0.47 -18.01 11.92
CA GLU A 104 -1.56 -17.57 12.81
C GLU A 104 -1.63 -16.04 12.94
N SER A 105 -0.72 -15.29 12.31
CA SER A 105 -0.68 -13.85 12.43
C SER A 105 -1.86 -13.17 11.73
N LYS A 106 -2.15 -11.92 12.13
CA LYS A 106 -3.16 -11.09 11.47
C LYS A 106 -2.80 -10.82 10.02
N LEU A 107 -1.50 -10.74 9.70
CA LEU A 107 -1.03 -10.50 8.33
C LEU A 107 -1.41 -11.68 7.43
N CYS A 108 -1.17 -12.91 7.88
CA CYS A 108 -1.57 -14.12 7.15
C CYS A 108 -3.09 -14.25 7.05
N ALA A 109 -3.82 -13.92 8.12
CA ALA A 109 -5.28 -13.93 8.09
C ALA A 109 -5.84 -12.93 7.08
N SER A 110 -5.21 -11.75 6.98
CA SER A 110 -5.60 -10.72 6.01
C SER A 110 -5.35 -11.16 4.58
N LEU A 111 -4.22 -11.83 4.33
CA LEU A 111 -3.93 -12.37 2.99
C LEU A 111 -4.94 -13.44 2.60
N LYS A 112 -5.29 -14.35 3.51
CA LYS A 112 -6.33 -15.36 3.27
C LYS A 112 -7.67 -14.72 2.95
N ARG A 113 -8.05 -13.68 3.69
CA ARG A 113 -9.29 -12.94 3.44
C ARG A 113 -9.29 -12.31 2.04
N LEU A 114 -8.16 -11.74 1.62
CA LEU A 114 -8.05 -11.17 0.28
C LEU A 114 -8.24 -12.25 -0.80
N VAL A 115 -7.57 -13.39 -0.65
CA VAL A 115 -7.69 -14.52 -1.58
C VAL A 115 -9.14 -14.99 -1.69
N GLU A 116 -9.80 -15.18 -0.56
CA GLU A 116 -11.20 -15.60 -0.51
C GLU A 116 -12.12 -14.59 -1.18
N THR A 117 -11.90 -13.30 -0.95
CA THR A 117 -12.65 -12.23 -1.58
C THR A 117 -12.50 -12.26 -3.10
N CYS A 118 -11.28 -12.49 -3.59
CA CYS A 118 -11.00 -12.56 -5.02
C CYS A 118 -11.61 -13.81 -5.67
N GLU A 119 -11.67 -14.92 -4.94
CA GLU A 119 -12.29 -16.17 -5.45
C GLU A 119 -13.81 -16.04 -5.51
N ALA A 120 -14.42 -15.34 -4.57
CA ALA A 120 -15.87 -15.16 -4.51
C ALA A 120 -16.38 -14.16 -5.58
N GLY A 121 -15.50 -13.30 -6.06
CA GLY A 121 -15.81 -12.31 -7.11
C GLY A 121 -15.40 -12.83 -8.48
#